data_de6533c520c2259c35d6554cfab53185
#
_entry.id   de6533c520c2259c35d6554cfab53185
#
_cell.length_a   1.000
_cell.length_b   1.000
_cell.length_c   1.000
_cell.angle_alpha   90.00
_cell.angle_beta   90.00
_cell.angle_gamma   90.00
#
_symmetry.space_group_name_H-M   'P 1'
#
loop_
_entity.id
_entity.type
_entity.pdbx_description
1 polymer ?
#
loop_
_entity_poly.entity_id
_entity_poly.type
_entity_poly.pdbx_seq_one_letter_code
_entity_poly.pdbx_strand_id
1 'polypeptide(L)'
;MTEEKSHPNKESIEEFLESFIKASERKRLGLLNVLEERVEDLLSLGPSLMSSFDPGSCDWAAGFILQLIHKTDDNFIKNNLNCEDLSWFNASSEVGFDYSPLQQYLLNESYEDADRFTSSKLRELAGEKAVKRGYVYFSEVELIPVSYTHLTLPTKA
;
A
#
# COMPACT_ATOMS: atom_id res chain seq x y z
N MET A 1 -0.75 -48.60 19.37
CA MET A 1 -1.81 -47.56 19.35
C MET A 1 -1.09 -46.20 19.31
N THR A 2 -0.89 -45.71 18.13
CA THR A 2 -0.31 -44.36 17.90
C THR A 2 -1.45 -43.39 17.84
N GLU A 3 -1.57 -42.53 18.86
CA GLU A 3 -2.52 -41.43 18.87
C GLU A 3 -2.11 -40.43 17.79
N GLU A 4 -2.87 -40.40 16.72
CA GLU A 4 -2.88 -39.32 15.74
C GLU A 4 -3.40 -38.06 16.44
N LYS A 5 -2.48 -37.18 16.84
CA LYS A 5 -2.81 -35.82 17.25
C LYS A 5 -3.38 -35.12 16.02
N SER A 6 -4.71 -35.03 15.95
CA SER A 6 -5.41 -34.18 15.02
C SER A 6 -4.95 -32.73 15.24
N HIS A 7 -4.14 -32.22 14.31
CA HIS A 7 -3.85 -30.79 14.25
C HIS A 7 -5.18 -30.09 13.99
N PRO A 8 -5.50 -29.00 14.71
CA PRO A 8 -6.65 -28.19 14.39
C PRO A 8 -6.54 -27.75 12.93
N ASN A 9 -7.63 -27.92 12.20
CA ASN A 9 -7.77 -27.58 10.79
C ASN A 9 -7.31 -26.12 10.61
N LYS A 10 -6.07 -25.94 10.13
CA LYS A 10 -5.52 -24.60 9.90
C LYS A 10 -6.28 -24.07 8.70
N GLU A 11 -7.11 -23.05 8.90
CA GLU A 11 -7.84 -22.34 7.87
C GLU A 11 -6.89 -22.04 6.68
N SER A 12 -7.32 -22.28 5.44
CA SER A 12 -6.47 -22.00 4.27
C SER A 12 -6.12 -20.51 4.22
N ILE A 13 -5.03 -20.16 3.56
CA ILE A 13 -4.65 -18.75 3.47
C ILE A 13 -5.67 -17.95 2.67
N GLU A 14 -6.32 -18.56 1.67
CA GLU A 14 -7.39 -17.95 0.89
C GLU A 14 -8.62 -17.65 1.75
N GLU A 15 -9.08 -18.63 2.56
CA GLU A 15 -10.21 -18.45 3.46
C GLU A 15 -9.91 -17.38 4.52
N PHE A 16 -8.70 -17.38 5.06
CA PHE A 16 -8.25 -16.36 5.99
C PHE A 16 -8.26 -14.98 5.36
N LEU A 17 -7.72 -14.83 4.14
CA LEU A 17 -7.67 -13.56 3.43
C LEU A 17 -9.06 -13.04 3.10
N GLU A 18 -9.99 -13.89 2.67
CA GLU A 18 -11.38 -13.50 2.45
C GLU A 18 -12.06 -13.04 3.75
N SER A 19 -11.84 -13.74 4.84
CA SER A 19 -12.40 -13.35 6.14
C SER A 19 -11.81 -12.03 6.65
N PHE A 20 -10.51 -11.81 6.40
CA PHE A 20 -9.81 -10.58 6.73
C PHE A 20 -10.37 -9.38 5.94
N ILE A 21 -10.56 -9.53 4.62
CA ILE A 21 -11.10 -8.46 3.77
C ILE A 21 -12.52 -8.06 4.19
N LYS A 22 -13.36 -9.03 4.57
CA LYS A 22 -14.74 -8.80 5.01
C LYS A 22 -14.84 -8.29 6.45
N ALA A 23 -13.76 -8.34 7.23
CA ALA A 23 -13.75 -7.97 8.63
C ALA A 23 -13.84 -6.45 8.83
N SER A 24 -14.35 -6.04 10.00
CA SER A 24 -14.31 -4.64 10.42
C SER A 24 -12.85 -4.17 10.60
N GLU A 25 -12.62 -2.86 10.47
CA GLU A 25 -11.29 -2.27 10.63
C GLU A 25 -10.60 -2.67 11.94
N ARG A 26 -11.33 -2.60 13.06
CA ARG A 26 -10.80 -3.02 14.37
C ARG A 26 -10.36 -4.48 14.39
N LYS A 27 -11.13 -5.37 13.75
CA LYS A 27 -10.78 -6.78 13.65
C LYS A 27 -9.56 -7.00 12.75
N ARG A 28 -9.48 -6.30 11.63
CA ARG A 28 -8.32 -6.34 10.73
C ARG A 28 -7.04 -5.92 11.45
N LEU A 29 -7.08 -4.82 12.22
CA LEU A 29 -5.93 -4.35 13.01
C LEU A 29 -5.45 -5.42 14.00
N GLY A 30 -6.37 -6.16 14.62
CA GLY A 30 -6.02 -7.28 15.52
C GLY A 30 -5.42 -8.50 14.82
N LEU A 31 -5.59 -8.63 13.50
CA LEU A 31 -5.11 -9.76 12.71
C LEU A 31 -3.78 -9.49 11.98
N LEU A 32 -3.20 -8.29 12.09
CA LEU A 32 -1.96 -7.94 11.39
C LEU A 32 -0.79 -8.86 11.76
N ASN A 33 -0.65 -9.21 13.04
CA ASN A 33 0.42 -10.13 13.46
C ASN A 33 0.25 -11.52 12.82
N VAL A 34 -1.00 -11.97 12.64
CA VAL A 34 -1.28 -13.26 11.97
C VAL A 34 -0.89 -13.20 10.49
N LEU A 35 -1.10 -12.06 9.82
CA LEU A 35 -0.62 -11.85 8.44
C LEU A 35 0.90 -11.90 8.37
N GLU A 36 1.59 -11.25 9.32
CA GLU A 36 3.05 -11.27 9.39
C GLU A 36 3.60 -12.68 9.59
N GLU A 37 2.98 -13.48 10.48
CA GLU A 37 3.37 -14.86 10.73
C GLU A 37 3.10 -15.79 9.53
N ARG A 38 2.13 -15.45 8.69
CA ARG A 38 1.71 -16.25 7.52
C ARG A 38 2.17 -15.66 6.19
N VAL A 39 3.19 -14.81 6.19
CA VAL A 39 3.68 -14.15 4.96
C VAL A 39 4.11 -15.15 3.89
N GLU A 40 4.73 -16.26 4.27
CA GLU A 40 5.13 -17.32 3.33
C GLU A 40 3.90 -17.97 2.66
N ASP A 41 2.82 -18.18 3.41
CA ASP A 41 1.57 -18.67 2.86
C ASP A 41 0.99 -17.64 1.86
N LEU A 42 1.08 -16.33 2.16
CA LEU A 42 0.66 -15.26 1.25
C LEU A 42 1.47 -15.26 -0.05
N LEU A 43 2.79 -15.40 0.04
CA LEU A 43 3.67 -15.49 -1.14
C LEU A 43 3.31 -16.68 -2.02
N SER A 44 2.85 -17.78 -1.44
CA SER A 44 2.44 -18.99 -2.18
C SER A 44 1.24 -18.75 -3.12
N LEU A 45 0.44 -17.71 -2.88
CA LEU A 45 -0.69 -17.34 -3.75
C LEU A 45 -0.25 -16.74 -5.10
N GLY A 46 1.00 -16.28 -5.19
CA GLY A 46 1.54 -15.71 -6.43
C GLY A 46 0.68 -14.54 -6.98
N PRO A 47 0.41 -14.51 -8.28
CA PRO A 47 -0.35 -13.40 -8.90
C PRO A 47 -1.77 -13.24 -8.38
N SER A 48 -2.38 -14.29 -7.81
CA SER A 48 -3.75 -14.24 -7.31
C SER A 48 -3.90 -13.50 -5.98
N LEU A 49 -2.80 -13.25 -5.26
CA LEU A 49 -2.82 -12.61 -3.95
C LEU A 49 -3.61 -11.31 -3.90
N MET A 50 -3.38 -10.44 -4.87
CA MET A 50 -4.00 -9.12 -4.91
C MET A 50 -5.34 -9.07 -5.67
N SER A 51 -5.80 -10.20 -6.23
CA SER A 51 -7.02 -10.25 -7.03
C SER A 51 -8.29 -9.94 -6.24
N SER A 52 -8.27 -10.12 -4.92
CA SER A 52 -9.38 -9.80 -4.01
C SER A 52 -9.43 -8.34 -3.56
N PHE A 53 -8.43 -7.54 -3.94
CA PHE A 53 -8.38 -6.11 -3.63
C PHE A 53 -8.62 -5.27 -4.88
N ASP A 54 -9.30 -4.15 -4.71
CA ASP A 54 -9.49 -3.15 -5.76
C ASP A 54 -8.39 -2.08 -5.67
N PRO A 55 -7.53 -1.95 -6.71
CA PRO A 55 -6.50 -0.91 -6.73
C PRO A 55 -7.05 0.52 -6.65
N GLY A 56 -8.29 0.73 -7.09
CA GLY A 56 -8.98 2.02 -7.01
C GLY A 56 -9.59 2.31 -5.65
N SER A 57 -9.62 1.33 -4.75
CA SER A 57 -10.10 1.52 -3.38
C SER A 57 -9.03 2.13 -2.48
N CYS A 58 -9.46 2.87 -1.46
CA CYS A 58 -8.56 3.38 -0.43
C CYS A 58 -8.37 2.37 0.72
N ASP A 59 -8.31 1.07 0.41
CA ASP A 59 -8.15 0.04 1.43
C ASP A 59 -6.70 -0.06 1.90
N TRP A 60 -6.41 0.42 3.10
CA TRP A 60 -5.09 0.39 3.71
C TRP A 60 -4.52 -1.03 3.86
N ALA A 61 -5.39 -2.05 3.94
CA ALA A 61 -4.95 -3.45 4.10
C ALA A 61 -4.18 -3.95 2.88
N ALA A 62 -4.55 -3.51 1.67
CA ALA A 62 -3.81 -3.82 0.45
C ALA A 62 -2.38 -3.26 0.51
N GLY A 63 -2.21 -2.01 0.93
CA GLY A 63 -0.89 -1.39 1.09
C GLY A 63 -0.04 -2.07 2.16
N PHE A 64 -0.64 -2.47 3.28
CA PHE A 64 0.06 -3.21 4.32
C PHE A 64 0.58 -4.56 3.81
N ILE A 65 -0.25 -5.30 3.06
CA ILE A 65 0.15 -6.58 2.46
C ILE A 65 1.28 -6.38 1.44
N LEU A 66 1.20 -5.33 0.59
CA LEU A 66 2.25 -5.01 -0.37
C LEU A 66 3.59 -4.67 0.32
N GLN A 67 3.56 -3.89 1.39
CA GLN A 67 4.76 -3.59 2.19
C GLN A 67 5.35 -4.85 2.83
N LEU A 68 4.51 -5.69 3.41
CA LEU A 68 4.91 -6.95 4.05
C LEU A 68 5.59 -7.90 3.05
N ILE A 69 5.00 -8.05 1.86
CA ILE A 69 5.55 -8.86 0.78
C ILE A 69 6.87 -8.29 0.29
N HIS A 70 6.94 -6.99 0.03
CA HIS A 70 8.15 -6.33 -0.45
C HIS A 70 9.31 -6.50 0.54
N LYS A 71 9.04 -6.44 1.83
CA LYS A 71 10.02 -6.63 2.89
C LYS A 71 10.53 -8.08 2.96
N THR A 72 9.70 -9.05 2.61
CA THR A 72 10.03 -10.48 2.67
C THR A 72 10.68 -10.96 1.37
N ASP A 73 10.15 -10.56 0.23
CA ASP A 73 10.66 -10.83 -1.11
C ASP A 73 10.45 -9.63 -2.04
N ASP A 74 11.49 -8.81 -2.22
CA ASP A 74 11.46 -7.60 -3.05
C ASP A 74 11.25 -7.90 -4.55
N ASN A 75 11.53 -9.12 -5.00
CA ASN A 75 11.30 -9.52 -6.38
C ASN A 75 9.87 -10.02 -6.63
N PHE A 76 9.14 -10.41 -5.59
CA PHE A 76 7.78 -10.94 -5.74
C PHE A 76 6.87 -9.95 -6.48
N ILE A 77 6.89 -8.69 -6.08
CA ILE A 77 6.09 -7.63 -6.72
C ILE A 77 6.45 -7.49 -8.20
N LYS A 78 7.75 -7.46 -8.53
CA LYS A 78 8.21 -7.36 -9.92
C LYS A 78 7.79 -8.55 -10.76
N ASN A 79 7.83 -9.75 -10.20
CA ASN A 79 7.56 -10.98 -10.92
C ASN A 79 6.07 -11.30 -11.05
N ASN A 80 5.25 -10.89 -10.08
CA ASN A 80 3.86 -11.29 -9.98
C ASN A 80 2.85 -10.15 -10.15
N LEU A 81 3.23 -8.90 -9.85
CA LEU A 81 2.31 -7.75 -9.80
C LEU A 81 2.66 -6.64 -10.80
N ASN A 82 3.81 -6.72 -11.46
CA ASN A 82 4.27 -5.73 -12.45
C ASN A 82 3.79 -6.05 -13.89
N CYS A 83 2.68 -6.76 -14.03
CA CYS A 83 2.03 -6.89 -15.33
C CYS A 83 1.37 -5.57 -15.71
N GLU A 84 1.45 -5.19 -16.98
CA GLU A 84 0.95 -3.91 -17.52
C GLU A 84 -0.53 -3.62 -17.20
N ASP A 85 -1.29 -4.65 -16.85
CA ASP A 85 -2.72 -4.56 -16.50
C ASP A 85 -3.00 -4.32 -14.99
N LEU A 86 -1.97 -4.30 -14.13
CA LEU A 86 -2.17 -4.12 -12.70
C LEU A 86 -1.94 -2.65 -12.32
N SER A 87 -3.04 -1.94 -12.05
CA SER A 87 -3.08 -0.52 -11.69
C SER A 87 -2.50 -0.20 -10.29
N TRP A 88 -1.93 -1.18 -9.57
CA TRP A 88 -1.38 -1.00 -8.22
C TRP A 88 -0.24 0.01 -8.13
N PHE A 89 0.55 0.14 -9.21
CA PHE A 89 1.70 1.04 -9.28
C PHE A 89 1.56 2.12 -10.34
N ASN A 90 0.37 2.26 -10.92
CA ASN A 90 0.06 3.26 -11.95
C ASN A 90 -0.79 4.38 -11.34
N ALA A 91 -0.17 5.25 -10.56
CA ALA A 91 -0.83 6.43 -10.04
C ALA A 91 -0.95 7.48 -11.14
N SER A 92 -2.16 7.65 -11.67
CA SER A 92 -2.45 8.73 -12.62
C SER A 92 -2.38 10.09 -11.94
N SER A 93 -1.82 11.09 -12.64
CA SER A 93 -1.71 12.45 -12.14
C SER A 93 -2.47 13.41 -13.07
N GLU A 94 -3.40 14.19 -12.53
CA GLU A 94 -4.08 15.26 -13.27
C GLU A 94 -3.14 16.39 -13.66
N VAL A 95 -2.02 16.53 -12.96
CA VAL A 95 -1.03 17.61 -13.17
C VAL A 95 0.28 17.11 -13.78
N GLY A 96 0.33 15.84 -14.21
CA GLY A 96 1.49 15.26 -14.90
C GLY A 96 2.70 14.96 -13.99
N PHE A 97 2.52 14.89 -12.66
CA PHE A 97 3.60 14.47 -11.77
C PHE A 97 3.79 12.95 -11.79
N ASP A 98 5.05 12.54 -11.75
CA ASP A 98 5.43 11.15 -11.52
C ASP A 98 5.45 10.85 -10.02
N TYR A 99 4.55 9.96 -9.58
CA TYR A 99 4.44 9.52 -8.20
C TYR A 99 5.18 8.21 -7.91
N SER A 100 5.85 7.62 -8.90
CA SER A 100 6.59 6.37 -8.73
C SER A 100 7.64 6.45 -7.60
N PRO A 101 8.37 7.57 -7.42
CA PRO A 101 9.31 7.69 -6.30
C PRO A 101 8.59 7.61 -4.94
N LEU A 102 7.41 8.24 -4.79
CA LEU A 102 6.63 8.17 -3.56
C LEU A 102 6.19 6.74 -3.24
N GLN A 103 5.71 6.01 -4.25
CA GLN A 103 5.33 4.61 -4.08
C GLN A 103 6.52 3.75 -3.61
N GLN A 104 7.70 3.96 -4.19
CA GLN A 104 8.92 3.25 -3.77
C GLN A 104 9.32 3.60 -2.33
N TYR A 105 9.27 4.87 -1.93
CA TYR A 105 9.56 5.26 -0.56
C TYR A 105 8.59 4.60 0.43
N LEU A 106 7.30 4.54 0.10
CA LEU A 106 6.30 3.93 0.95
C LEU A 106 6.46 2.40 1.03
N LEU A 107 6.76 1.72 -0.08
CA LEU A 107 7.05 0.28 -0.09
C LEU A 107 8.28 -0.07 0.76
N ASN A 108 9.32 0.77 0.71
CA ASN A 108 10.55 0.59 1.48
C ASN A 108 10.44 1.09 2.93
N GLU A 109 9.27 1.53 3.39
CA GLU A 109 9.07 2.14 4.71
C GLU A 109 9.97 3.38 4.94
N SER A 110 10.46 4.03 3.87
CA SER A 110 11.29 5.24 3.90
C SER A 110 10.40 6.48 4.08
N TYR A 111 9.72 6.57 5.22
CA TYR A 111 8.69 7.59 5.47
C TYR A 111 9.23 9.01 5.48
N GLU A 112 10.48 9.22 5.89
CA GLU A 112 11.12 10.54 5.87
C GLU A 112 11.32 11.04 4.43
N ASP A 113 11.75 10.16 3.52
CA ASP A 113 11.91 10.50 2.11
C ASP A 113 10.54 10.69 1.42
N ALA A 114 9.55 9.89 1.79
CA ALA A 114 8.17 10.06 1.35
C ALA A 114 7.61 11.42 1.76
N ASP A 115 7.83 11.85 3.02
CA ASP A 115 7.39 13.15 3.53
C ASP A 115 8.11 14.31 2.82
N ARG A 116 9.44 14.22 2.66
CA ARG A 116 10.22 15.21 1.91
C ARG A 116 9.72 15.35 0.47
N PHE A 117 9.49 14.23 -0.21
CA PHE A 117 8.97 14.22 -1.57
C PHE A 117 7.59 14.87 -1.63
N THR A 118 6.67 14.46 -0.75
CA THR A 118 5.31 15.00 -0.66
C THR A 118 5.33 16.50 -0.41
N SER A 119 6.11 16.95 0.57
CA SER A 119 6.26 18.36 0.92
C SER A 119 6.83 19.19 -0.26
N SER A 120 7.78 18.61 -1.01
CA SER A 120 8.32 19.26 -2.20
C SER A 120 7.27 19.41 -3.30
N LYS A 121 6.50 18.34 -3.55
CA LYS A 121 5.44 18.36 -4.58
C LYS A 121 4.28 19.29 -4.21
N LEU A 122 3.91 19.38 -2.95
CA LEU A 122 2.92 20.37 -2.50
C LEU A 122 3.37 21.80 -2.77
N ARG A 123 4.64 22.14 -2.54
CA ARG A 123 5.19 23.47 -2.87
C ARG A 123 5.18 23.75 -4.37
N GLU A 124 5.55 22.74 -5.19
CA GLU A 124 5.52 22.87 -6.65
C GLU A 124 4.09 23.15 -7.16
N LEU A 125 3.09 22.42 -6.62
CA LEU A 125 1.67 22.61 -6.95
C LEU A 125 1.14 23.97 -6.50
N ALA A 126 1.58 24.48 -5.36
CA ALA A 126 1.23 25.79 -4.85
C ALA A 126 1.91 26.96 -5.64
N GLY A 127 2.90 26.65 -6.45
CA GLY A 127 3.54 27.57 -7.38
C GLY A 127 4.96 28.01 -6.99
N GLU A 128 5.62 28.70 -7.91
CA GLU A 128 7.03 29.11 -7.77
C GLU A 128 7.34 29.92 -6.50
N LYS A 129 6.38 30.72 -6.03
CA LYS A 129 6.56 31.51 -4.81
C LYS A 129 6.68 30.62 -3.59
N ALA A 130 5.88 29.55 -3.51
CA ALA A 130 5.92 28.58 -2.43
C ALA A 130 7.25 27.77 -2.48
N VAL A 131 7.72 27.40 -3.67
CA VAL A 131 9.02 26.73 -3.85
C VAL A 131 10.16 27.60 -3.33
N LYS A 132 10.24 28.86 -3.76
CA LYS A 132 11.29 29.80 -3.34
C LYS A 132 11.29 30.08 -1.84
N ARG A 133 10.12 30.13 -1.24
CA ARG A 133 9.91 30.43 0.18
C ARG A 133 10.13 29.20 1.08
N GLY A 134 9.93 27.99 0.53
CA GLY A 134 10.08 26.71 1.24
C GLY A 134 8.83 26.24 1.99
N TYR A 135 7.71 26.94 1.91
CA TYR A 135 6.44 26.57 2.53
C TYR A 135 5.23 27.13 1.76
N VAL A 136 4.04 26.55 2.02
CA VAL A 136 2.77 26.91 1.36
C VAL A 136 1.93 27.79 2.30
N TYR A 137 1.38 28.91 1.79
CA TYR A 137 0.38 29.67 2.51
C TYR A 137 -1.00 29.02 2.40
N PHE A 138 -1.86 29.26 3.40
CA PHE A 138 -3.25 28.79 3.39
C PHE A 138 -4.01 29.19 2.12
N SER A 139 -3.82 30.42 1.65
CA SER A 139 -4.44 30.91 0.41
C SER A 139 -3.96 30.22 -0.88
N GLU A 140 -2.85 29.51 -0.82
CA GLU A 140 -2.29 28.76 -1.95
C GLU A 140 -2.76 27.30 -1.97
N VAL A 141 -3.38 26.81 -0.90
CA VAL A 141 -3.90 25.44 -0.80
C VAL A 141 -5.01 25.20 -1.82
N GLU A 142 -5.81 26.21 -2.15
CA GLU A 142 -6.88 26.13 -3.14
C GLU A 142 -6.35 25.87 -4.57
N LEU A 143 -5.06 26.12 -4.81
CA LEU A 143 -4.40 25.84 -6.09
C LEU A 143 -3.98 24.36 -6.22
N ILE A 144 -4.01 23.61 -5.13
CA ILE A 144 -3.58 22.21 -5.10
C ILE A 144 -4.75 21.32 -5.52
N PRO A 145 -4.60 20.53 -6.60
CA PRO A 145 -5.66 19.63 -7.05
C PRO A 145 -6.08 18.63 -5.96
N VAL A 146 -7.39 18.39 -5.82
CA VAL A 146 -7.95 17.46 -4.83
C VAL A 146 -7.45 16.04 -5.01
N SER A 147 -7.15 15.63 -6.25
CA SER A 147 -6.57 14.31 -6.57
C SER A 147 -5.25 14.04 -5.86
N TYR A 148 -4.47 15.08 -5.52
CA TYR A 148 -3.23 14.91 -4.76
C TYR A 148 -3.45 14.37 -3.34
N THR A 149 -4.57 14.69 -2.73
CA THR A 149 -4.92 14.24 -1.36
C THR A 149 -5.32 12.77 -1.30
N HIS A 150 -5.57 12.14 -2.45
CA HIS A 150 -5.99 10.74 -2.59
C HIS A 150 -4.86 9.81 -3.05
N LEU A 151 -3.63 10.30 -3.14
CA LEU A 151 -2.46 9.47 -3.38
C LEU A 151 -2.16 8.66 -2.13
N THR A 152 -2.78 7.52 -2.07
CA THR A 152 -2.59 6.63 -0.94
C THR A 152 -2.13 5.27 -1.44
N LEU A 153 -0.83 4.97 -1.21
CA LEU A 153 -0.58 3.68 -0.59
C LEU A 153 -1.14 3.82 0.82
N PRO A 154 -2.09 2.98 1.22
CA PRO A 154 -2.66 3.06 2.54
C PRO A 154 -1.56 2.79 3.57
N THR A 155 -1.06 3.84 4.13
CA THR A 155 -0.13 3.78 5.25
C THR A 155 -0.95 3.64 6.52
N LYS A 156 -0.58 2.67 7.34
CA LYS A 156 -1.08 2.55 8.70
C LYS A 156 -0.76 3.86 9.42
N ALA A 157 -1.79 4.64 9.65
CA ALA A 157 -1.68 5.77 10.56
C ALA A 157 -1.52 5.27 12.00
#